data_a9c4e8b1942dc6ee3da976348998ef70
#
_entry.id   a9c4e8b1942dc6ee3da976348998ef70
#
_cell.length_a   1.000
_cell.length_b   1.000
_cell.length_c   1.000
_cell.angle_alpha   90.00
_cell.angle_beta   90.00
_cell.angle_gamma   90.00
#
_symmetry.space_group_name_H-M   'P 1'
#
loop_
_entity.id
_entity.type
_entity.pdbx_description
1 polymer ?
#
loop_
_entity_poly.entity_id
_entity_poly.type
_entity_poly.pdbx_seq_one_letter_code
_entity_poly.pdbx_strand_id
1 'polypeptide(L)'
;MYFKYFWILCGFWVGLGAFAYGSFKAGPLIKQGLYTRPEVNRYLAGFLICTLIPCLSFWLVQQTGSDIEHPFFMEWPDPQRSIAIGLLVFFWLSLATWVFALKGATPLSKTITLIANAPASLINPSRVKAFVAIMLVFGVASLVVQGM
;
A
#
# COMPACT_ATOMS: atom_id res chain seq x y z
N MET A 1 17.44 -2.95 18.42
CA MET A 1 18.20 -2.19 17.42
C MET A 1 17.71 -2.39 15.95
N TYR A 2 17.07 -3.52 15.63
CA TYR A 2 16.63 -3.82 14.25
C TYR A 2 15.33 -3.14 13.82
N PHE A 3 14.47 -2.71 14.74
CA PHE A 3 13.13 -2.16 14.39
C PHE A 3 13.15 -0.69 13.95
N LYS A 4 14.22 0.05 14.17
CA LYS A 4 14.36 1.45 13.76
C LYS A 4 14.23 1.67 12.24
N TYR A 5 14.56 0.66 11.45
CA TYR A 5 14.49 0.68 9.99
C TYR A 5 13.34 -0.17 9.42
N PHE A 6 12.47 -0.71 10.28
CA PHE A 6 11.42 -1.63 9.87
C PHE A 6 10.56 -1.06 8.72
N TRP A 7 10.05 0.15 8.89
CA TRP A 7 9.16 0.76 7.90
C TRP A 7 9.85 1.00 6.55
N ILE A 8 11.07 1.51 6.55
CA ILE A 8 11.81 1.73 5.30
C ILE A 8 12.17 0.41 4.63
N LEU A 9 12.59 -0.58 5.39
CA LEU A 9 12.87 -1.92 4.85
C LEU A 9 11.62 -2.60 4.32
N CYS A 10 10.49 -2.47 5.03
CA CYS A 10 9.20 -2.98 4.59
C CYS A 10 8.77 -2.33 3.26
N GLY A 11 8.85 -1.00 3.15
CA GLY A 11 8.54 -0.27 1.92
C GLY A 11 9.40 -0.69 0.74
N PHE A 12 10.71 -0.81 0.93
CA PHE A 12 11.63 -1.29 -0.10
C PHE A 12 11.35 -2.74 -0.48
N TRP A 13 11.21 -3.63 0.50
CA TRP A 13 10.98 -5.06 0.24
C TRP A 13 9.67 -5.30 -0.50
N VAL A 14 8.57 -4.73 -0.03
CA VAL A 14 7.25 -4.89 -0.67
C VAL A 14 7.23 -4.18 -2.03
N GLY A 15 7.71 -2.93 -2.10
CA GLY A 15 7.68 -2.14 -3.32
C GLY A 15 8.59 -2.71 -4.42
N LEU A 16 9.86 -2.95 -4.11
CA LEU A 16 10.83 -3.50 -5.08
C LEU A 16 10.54 -4.97 -5.41
N GLY A 17 10.12 -5.77 -4.42
CA GLY A 17 9.72 -7.15 -4.64
C GLY A 17 8.54 -7.26 -5.60
N ALA A 18 7.51 -6.45 -5.40
CA ALA A 18 6.37 -6.38 -6.30
C ALA A 18 6.75 -5.85 -7.69
N PHE A 19 7.64 -4.84 -7.76
CA PHE A 19 8.16 -4.31 -9.02
C PHE A 19 8.92 -5.38 -9.82
N ALA A 20 9.85 -6.09 -9.18
CA ALA A 20 10.63 -7.15 -9.81
C ALA A 20 9.72 -8.30 -10.29
N TYR A 21 8.84 -8.79 -9.43
CA TYR A 21 7.91 -9.86 -9.76
C TYR A 21 6.95 -9.45 -10.89
N GLY A 22 6.35 -8.26 -10.80
CA GLY A 22 5.45 -7.73 -11.82
C GLY A 22 6.14 -7.54 -13.18
N SER A 23 7.41 -7.08 -13.18
CA SER A 23 8.20 -6.96 -14.40
C SER A 23 8.47 -8.30 -15.05
N PHE A 24 8.77 -9.34 -14.26
CA PHE A 24 8.94 -10.71 -14.74
C PHE A 24 7.64 -11.27 -15.33
N LYS A 25 6.52 -11.11 -14.62
CA LYS A 25 5.20 -11.58 -15.04
C LYS A 25 4.65 -10.84 -16.26
N ALA A 26 5.09 -9.60 -16.49
CA ALA A 26 4.58 -8.77 -17.59
C ALA A 26 4.88 -9.32 -18.99
N GLY A 27 5.99 -10.04 -19.18
CA GLY A 27 6.39 -10.56 -20.49
C GLY A 27 5.31 -11.38 -21.18
N PRO A 28 4.78 -12.46 -20.60
CA PRO A 28 3.66 -13.22 -21.14
C PRO A 28 2.39 -12.38 -21.37
N LEU A 29 2.05 -11.47 -20.45
CA LEU A 29 0.84 -10.64 -20.54
C LEU A 29 0.92 -9.63 -21.69
N ILE A 30 2.11 -9.10 -21.97
CA ILE A 30 2.35 -8.22 -23.12
C ILE A 30 2.22 -9.01 -24.43
N LYS A 31 2.78 -10.23 -24.49
CA LYS A 31 2.65 -11.10 -25.68
C LYS A 31 1.19 -11.47 -25.97
N GLN A 32 0.35 -11.57 -24.94
CA GLN A 32 -1.10 -11.81 -25.07
C GLN A 32 -1.89 -10.54 -25.42
N GLY A 33 -1.25 -9.38 -25.57
CA GLY A 33 -1.90 -8.11 -25.86
C GLY A 33 -2.72 -7.51 -24.71
N LEU A 34 -2.58 -8.04 -23.47
CA LEU A 34 -3.32 -7.55 -22.31
C LEU A 34 -2.75 -6.25 -21.73
N TYR A 35 -1.46 -6.00 -21.97
CA TYR A 35 -0.74 -4.80 -21.53
C TYR A 35 0.27 -4.34 -22.58
N THR A 36 0.53 -3.03 -22.58
CA THR A 36 1.69 -2.45 -23.28
C THR A 36 2.84 -2.24 -22.30
N ARG A 37 4.07 -2.17 -22.80
CA ARG A 37 5.27 -1.92 -21.96
C ARG A 37 5.17 -0.63 -21.13
N PRO A 38 4.75 0.52 -21.73
CA PRO A 38 4.55 1.76 -20.96
C PRO A 38 3.50 1.64 -19.86
N GLU A 39 2.41 0.90 -20.09
CA GLU A 39 1.39 0.67 -19.05
C GLU A 39 1.95 -0.12 -17.87
N VAL A 40 2.69 -1.22 -18.14
CA VAL A 40 3.35 -2.00 -17.10
C VAL A 40 4.25 -1.11 -16.24
N ASN A 41 5.13 -0.34 -16.88
CA ASN A 41 6.05 0.53 -16.17
C ASN A 41 5.30 1.57 -15.30
N ARG A 42 4.23 2.17 -15.84
CA ARG A 42 3.41 3.14 -15.10
C ARG A 42 2.73 2.51 -13.89
N TYR A 43 2.14 1.31 -14.04
CA TYR A 43 1.45 0.65 -12.94
C TYR A 43 2.42 0.19 -11.85
N LEU A 44 3.55 -0.38 -12.22
CA LEU A 44 4.55 -0.84 -11.26
C LEU A 44 5.25 0.32 -10.55
N ALA A 45 5.60 1.39 -11.28
CA ALA A 45 6.14 2.61 -10.68
C ALA A 45 5.13 3.28 -9.74
N GLY A 46 3.85 3.36 -10.14
CA GLY A 46 2.78 3.87 -9.29
C GLY A 46 2.64 3.06 -8.01
N PHE A 47 2.67 1.73 -8.09
CA PHE A 47 2.62 0.85 -6.92
C PHE A 47 3.83 1.06 -6.00
N LEU A 48 5.03 1.15 -6.56
CA LEU A 48 6.26 1.41 -5.80
C LEU A 48 6.16 2.72 -5.03
N ILE A 49 5.74 3.81 -5.68
CA ILE A 49 5.57 5.12 -5.05
C ILE A 49 4.50 5.06 -3.95
N CYS A 50 3.33 4.46 -4.23
CA CYS A 50 2.24 4.33 -3.26
C CYS A 50 2.62 3.45 -2.05
N THR A 51 3.60 2.57 -2.18
CA THR A 51 4.12 1.76 -1.07
C THR A 51 5.20 2.51 -0.30
N LEU A 52 6.11 3.18 -1.00
CA LEU A 52 7.23 3.88 -0.37
C LEU A 52 6.80 5.11 0.43
N ILE A 53 5.85 5.92 -0.09
CA ILE A 53 5.45 7.16 0.58
C ILE A 53 4.91 6.91 2.00
N PRO A 54 3.92 6.00 2.24
CA PRO A 54 3.47 5.70 3.59
C PRO A 54 4.58 5.16 4.48
N CYS A 55 5.38 4.21 3.99
CA CYS A 55 6.46 3.62 4.77
C CYS A 55 7.52 4.64 5.17
N LEU A 56 7.92 5.53 4.27
CA LEU A 56 8.83 6.64 4.56
C LEU A 56 8.23 7.62 5.57
N SER A 57 6.93 7.92 5.45
CA SER A 57 6.25 8.82 6.38
C SER A 57 6.25 8.25 7.81
N PHE A 58 5.90 6.96 7.98
CA PHE A 58 5.96 6.30 9.29
C PHE A 58 7.39 6.22 9.82
N TRP A 59 8.37 5.92 8.97
CA TRP A 59 9.77 5.91 9.36
C TRP A 59 10.24 7.29 9.83
N LEU A 60 9.88 8.38 9.12
CA LEU A 60 10.23 9.74 9.53
C LEU A 60 9.63 10.09 10.89
N VAL A 61 8.35 9.76 11.14
CA VAL A 61 7.73 9.97 12.45
C VAL A 61 8.46 9.19 13.53
N GLN A 62 8.84 7.94 13.27
CA GLN A 62 9.62 7.13 14.20
C GLN A 62 10.98 7.77 14.55
N GLN A 63 11.63 8.47 13.58
CA GLN A 63 12.91 9.14 13.84
C GLN A 63 12.79 10.38 14.73
N THR A 64 11.59 10.96 14.88
CA THR A 64 11.38 12.13 15.76
C THR A 64 11.31 11.77 17.25
N GLY A 65 11.15 10.50 17.59
CA GLY A 65 11.16 9.99 18.97
C GLY A 65 12.48 9.28 19.29
N SER A 66 13.13 9.67 20.40
CA SER A 66 14.44 9.11 20.79
C SER A 66 14.38 7.63 21.18
N ASP A 67 13.25 7.17 21.71
CA ASP A 67 13.11 5.86 22.36
C ASP A 67 12.09 4.94 21.68
N ILE A 68 11.75 5.21 20.41
CA ILE A 68 10.81 4.38 19.66
C ILE A 68 11.55 3.19 19.06
N GLU A 69 11.56 2.07 19.77
CA GLU A 69 12.15 0.81 19.30
C GLU A 69 11.14 -0.14 18.64
N HIS A 70 9.83 0.04 18.91
CA HIS A 70 8.78 -0.82 18.40
C HIS A 70 8.35 -0.46 16.96
N PRO A 71 8.12 -1.45 16.08
CA PRO A 71 7.63 -1.20 14.73
C PRO A 71 6.15 -0.80 14.71
N PHE A 72 5.38 -1.18 15.74
CA PHE A 72 3.95 -0.92 15.82
C PHE A 72 3.69 0.46 16.40
N PHE A 73 3.19 1.38 15.59
CA PHE A 73 2.95 2.78 15.99
C PHE A 73 1.93 2.95 17.13
N MET A 74 1.10 1.94 17.39
CA MET A 74 0.17 1.96 18.53
C MET A 74 0.90 1.92 19.89
N GLU A 75 2.12 1.40 19.94
CA GLU A 75 2.99 1.36 21.11
C GLU A 75 3.90 2.59 21.23
N TRP A 76 3.80 3.52 20.28
CA TRP A 76 4.63 4.73 20.30
C TRP A 76 4.12 5.72 21.34
N PRO A 77 5.01 6.51 21.95
CA PRO A 77 4.62 7.59 22.85
C PRO A 77 3.92 8.71 22.07
N ASP A 78 3.10 9.51 22.74
CA ASP A 78 2.62 10.76 22.18
C ASP A 78 3.76 11.81 22.15
N PRO A 79 3.83 12.67 21.11
CA PRO A 79 2.84 12.86 20.05
C PRO A 79 2.99 11.95 18.81
N GLN A 80 4.02 11.10 18.74
CA GLN A 80 4.34 10.30 17.55
C GLN A 80 3.21 9.33 17.21
N ARG A 81 2.58 8.70 18.20
CA ARG A 81 1.41 7.83 18.00
C ARG A 81 0.27 8.57 17.34
N SER A 82 -0.09 9.74 17.83
CA SER A 82 -1.17 10.56 17.28
C SER A 82 -0.89 11.01 15.85
N ILE A 83 0.35 11.38 15.53
CA ILE A 83 0.78 11.72 14.18
C ILE A 83 0.68 10.50 13.24
N ALA A 84 1.14 9.33 13.70
CA ALA A 84 1.09 8.10 12.92
C ALA A 84 -0.35 7.66 12.61
N ILE A 85 -1.26 7.76 13.59
CA ILE A 85 -2.69 7.50 13.39
C ILE A 85 -3.28 8.49 12.39
N GLY A 86 -2.97 9.77 12.51
CA GLY A 86 -3.39 10.79 11.55
C GLY A 86 -2.93 10.51 10.13
N LEU A 87 -1.67 10.09 9.94
CA LEU A 87 -1.13 9.67 8.65
C LEU A 87 -1.86 8.43 8.11
N LEU A 88 -2.12 7.42 8.95
CA LEU A 88 -2.86 6.23 8.55
C LEU A 88 -4.25 6.57 8.03
N VAL A 89 -5.00 7.39 8.78
CA VAL A 89 -6.34 7.87 8.38
C VAL A 89 -6.25 8.66 7.07
N PHE A 90 -5.27 9.56 6.94
CA PHE A 90 -5.04 10.32 5.70
C PHE A 90 -4.80 9.40 4.49
N PHE A 91 -3.93 8.39 4.61
CA PHE A 91 -3.67 7.45 3.51
C PHE A 91 -4.91 6.60 3.17
N TRP A 92 -5.69 6.17 4.16
CA TRP A 92 -6.93 5.43 3.93
C TRP A 92 -7.98 6.28 3.21
N LEU A 93 -8.19 7.52 3.65
CA LEU A 93 -9.11 8.44 2.99
C LEU A 93 -8.66 8.76 1.56
N SER A 94 -7.35 8.96 1.35
CA SER A 94 -6.78 9.18 0.02
C SER A 94 -7.00 7.97 -0.89
N LEU A 95 -6.77 6.75 -0.40
CA LEU A 95 -7.02 5.51 -1.14
C LEU A 95 -8.52 5.35 -1.45
N ALA A 96 -9.40 5.57 -0.48
CA ALA A 96 -10.83 5.52 -0.66
C ALA A 96 -11.30 6.51 -1.73
N THR A 97 -10.90 7.77 -1.61
CA THR A 97 -11.24 8.82 -2.57
C THR A 97 -10.76 8.44 -3.98
N TRP A 98 -9.52 7.98 -4.10
CA TRP A 98 -8.98 7.57 -5.39
C TRP A 98 -9.76 6.38 -5.99
N VAL A 99 -10.03 5.34 -5.20
CA VAL A 99 -10.69 4.12 -5.69
C VAL A 99 -12.16 4.36 -6.03
N PHE A 100 -12.89 5.10 -5.18
CA PHE A 100 -14.34 5.26 -5.34
C PHE A 100 -14.75 6.48 -6.16
N ALA A 101 -14.10 7.64 -5.96
CA ALA A 101 -14.45 8.89 -6.63
C ALA A 101 -13.65 9.12 -7.92
N LEU A 102 -12.35 8.82 -7.95
CA LEU A 102 -11.44 9.13 -9.06
C LEU A 102 -11.19 7.93 -10.00
N LYS A 103 -12.07 6.92 -9.98
CA LYS A 103 -11.99 5.72 -10.84
C LYS A 103 -10.69 4.91 -10.70
N GLY A 104 -9.99 5.05 -9.58
CA GLY A 104 -8.73 4.37 -9.28
C GLY A 104 -8.84 2.84 -9.19
N ALA A 105 -10.05 2.28 -9.06
CA ALA A 105 -10.27 0.84 -9.05
C ALA A 105 -9.78 0.13 -10.33
N THR A 106 -9.90 0.78 -11.49
CA THR A 106 -9.43 0.21 -12.77
C THR A 106 -7.90 0.11 -12.84
N PRO A 107 -7.11 1.19 -12.64
CA PRO A 107 -5.66 1.05 -12.60
C PRO A 107 -5.18 0.16 -11.45
N LEU A 108 -5.84 0.18 -10.30
CA LEU A 108 -5.49 -0.69 -9.17
C LEU A 108 -5.70 -2.17 -9.50
N SER A 109 -6.82 -2.54 -10.14
CA SER A 109 -7.07 -3.92 -10.58
C SER A 109 -6.00 -4.40 -11.57
N LYS A 110 -5.61 -3.55 -12.52
CA LYS A 110 -4.52 -3.85 -13.46
C LYS A 110 -3.17 -4.03 -12.74
N THR A 111 -2.88 -3.16 -11.77
CA THR A 111 -1.66 -3.28 -10.95
C THR A 111 -1.65 -4.59 -10.17
N ILE A 112 -2.75 -4.93 -9.48
CA ILE A 112 -2.87 -6.17 -8.72
C ILE A 112 -2.70 -7.40 -9.64
N THR A 113 -3.25 -7.37 -10.85
CA THR A 113 -3.06 -8.46 -11.84
C THR A 113 -1.58 -8.69 -12.15
N LEU A 114 -0.78 -7.62 -12.20
CA LEU A 114 0.67 -7.72 -12.44
C LEU A 114 1.44 -8.30 -11.24
N ILE A 115 1.06 -7.92 -10.00
CA ILE A 115 1.82 -8.25 -8.80
C ILE A 115 1.26 -9.44 -8.01
N ALA A 116 0.01 -9.84 -8.25
CA ALA A 116 -0.61 -10.97 -7.57
C ALA A 116 -0.48 -12.26 -8.37
N ASN A 117 -0.34 -13.38 -7.65
CA ASN A 117 -0.35 -14.71 -8.26
C ASN A 117 -1.78 -15.26 -8.41
N ALA A 118 -2.66 -14.46 -9.01
CA ALA A 118 -4.06 -14.81 -9.24
C ALA A 118 -4.44 -14.64 -10.71
N PRO A 119 -5.39 -15.42 -11.24
CA PRO A 119 -5.91 -15.24 -12.59
C PRO A 119 -6.49 -13.84 -12.79
N ALA A 120 -6.18 -13.21 -13.93
CA ALA A 120 -6.67 -11.86 -14.25
C ALA A 120 -8.21 -11.74 -14.21
N SER A 121 -8.94 -12.83 -14.52
CA SER A 121 -10.39 -12.91 -14.42
C SER A 121 -10.95 -12.73 -13.01
N LEU A 122 -10.15 -13.02 -11.97
CA LEU A 122 -10.54 -12.85 -10.58
C LEU A 122 -10.33 -11.41 -10.06
N ILE A 123 -9.52 -10.62 -10.76
CA ILE A 123 -9.14 -9.27 -10.34
C ILE A 123 -9.81 -8.25 -11.27
N ASN A 124 -11.00 -7.81 -10.91
CA ASN A 124 -11.75 -6.78 -11.63
C ASN A 124 -12.01 -5.55 -10.75
N PRO A 125 -12.33 -4.36 -11.32
CA PRO A 125 -12.53 -3.14 -10.57
C PRO A 125 -13.59 -3.23 -9.46
N SER A 126 -14.67 -3.99 -9.67
CA SER A 126 -15.74 -4.15 -8.67
C SER A 126 -15.25 -4.94 -7.45
N ARG A 127 -14.50 -6.01 -7.68
CA ARG A 127 -13.89 -6.80 -6.58
C ARG A 127 -12.84 -5.99 -5.82
N VAL A 128 -12.06 -5.17 -6.53
CA VAL A 128 -11.10 -4.26 -5.89
C VAL A 128 -11.82 -3.25 -5.00
N LYS A 129 -12.93 -2.66 -5.47
CA LYS A 129 -13.75 -1.76 -4.63
C LYS A 129 -14.28 -2.47 -3.38
N ALA A 130 -14.83 -3.68 -3.54
CA ALA A 130 -15.32 -4.47 -2.40
C ALA A 130 -14.20 -4.77 -1.40
N PHE A 131 -13.03 -5.17 -1.88
CA PHE A 131 -11.87 -5.44 -1.03
C PHE A 131 -11.42 -4.19 -0.27
N VAL A 132 -11.29 -3.05 -0.95
CA VAL A 132 -10.91 -1.77 -0.30
C VAL A 132 -11.97 -1.36 0.73
N ALA A 133 -13.27 -1.51 0.43
CA ALA A 133 -14.32 -1.23 1.40
C ALA A 133 -14.22 -2.11 2.66
N ILE A 134 -13.98 -3.41 2.48
CA ILE A 134 -13.78 -4.35 3.59
C ILE A 134 -12.56 -3.94 4.43
N MET A 135 -11.43 -3.66 3.78
CA MET A 135 -10.21 -3.22 4.48
C MET A 135 -10.42 -1.93 5.28
N LEU A 136 -11.17 -0.96 4.74
CA LEU A 136 -11.50 0.27 5.45
C LEU A 136 -12.37 0.00 6.68
N VAL A 137 -13.39 -0.85 6.57
CA VAL A 137 -14.27 -1.22 7.70
C VAL A 137 -13.45 -1.91 8.80
N PHE A 138 -12.62 -2.90 8.44
CA PHE A 138 -11.76 -3.58 9.41
C PHE A 138 -10.74 -2.64 10.04
N GLY A 139 -10.18 -1.74 9.25
CA GLY A 139 -9.23 -0.75 9.75
C GLY A 139 -9.87 0.19 10.78
N VAL A 140 -11.04 0.75 10.47
CA VAL A 140 -11.78 1.59 11.42
C VAL A 140 -12.17 0.80 12.65
N ALA A 141 -12.71 -0.41 12.50
CA ALA A 141 -13.08 -1.26 13.63
C ALA A 141 -11.87 -1.55 14.54
N SER A 142 -10.70 -1.82 13.99
CA SER A 142 -9.50 -2.08 14.78
C SER A 142 -9.05 -0.85 15.57
N LEU A 143 -9.15 0.35 15.01
CA LEU A 143 -8.85 1.59 15.73
C LEU A 143 -9.81 1.83 16.89
N VAL A 144 -11.11 1.60 16.67
CA VAL A 144 -12.14 1.75 17.73
C VAL A 144 -11.92 0.75 18.87
N VAL A 145 -11.61 -0.52 18.55
CA VAL A 145 -11.37 -1.56 19.56
C VAL A 145 -10.10 -1.26 20.39
N GLN A 146 -9.13 -0.60 19.82
CA GLN A 146 -7.88 -0.24 20.50
C GLN A 146 -7.97 1.04 21.33
N GLY A 147 -9.17 1.61 21.46
CA GLY A 147 -9.46 2.68 22.43
C GLY A 147 -9.13 4.08 21.94
N MET A 148 -9.28 4.32 20.66
CA MET A 148 -9.36 5.70 20.18
C MET A 148 -10.70 6.31 20.49
#